data_f7905b0f5c78209e495234fec61ea9be
#
_entry.id   f7905b0f5c78209e495234fec61ea9be
#
_cell.length_a   1.000
_cell.length_b   1.000
_cell.length_c   1.000
_cell.angle_alpha   90.00
_cell.angle_beta   90.00
_cell.angle_gamma   90.00
#
_symmetry.space_group_name_H-M   'P 1'
#
loop_
_entity.id
_entity.type
_entity.pdbx_description
1 polymer ?
#
loop_
_entity_poly.entity_id
_entity_poly.type
_entity_poly.pdbx_seq_one_letter_code
_entity_poly.pdbx_strand_id
1 'polypeptide(L)'
;MLFMINWSVDGGNIREANERFSSGEENFFGCELIGRWHAPGNIGVLIIEASDVVSINKYMMQWDDLVDVSVTPVMDDAGALKSLEG
;
A
#
# COMPACT_ATOMS: atom_id res chain seq x y z
N MET A 1 -2.21 13.26 -0.58
CA MET A 1 -3.05 12.51 0.37
C MET A 1 -2.37 11.19 0.69
N LEU A 2 -2.28 10.86 1.99
CA LEU A 2 -1.62 9.64 2.43
C LEU A 2 -2.60 8.48 2.59
N PHE A 3 -2.15 7.30 2.19
CA PHE A 3 -2.91 6.07 2.36
C PHE A 3 -2.03 5.03 3.04
N MET A 4 -2.60 4.33 4.02
CA MET A 4 -1.99 3.17 4.63
C MET A 4 -2.60 1.92 4.01
N ILE A 5 -1.74 1.05 3.50
CA ILE A 5 -2.16 -0.20 2.88
C ILE A 5 -1.61 -1.34 3.70
N ASN A 6 -2.50 -2.14 4.28
CA ASN A 6 -2.14 -3.38 4.94
C ASN A 6 -2.40 -4.52 3.98
N TRP A 7 -1.47 -5.47 3.90
CA TRP A 7 -1.65 -6.61 3.02
C TRP A 7 -1.36 -7.93 3.72
N SER A 8 -1.96 -8.99 3.18
CA SER A 8 -1.62 -10.37 3.53
C SER A 8 -1.61 -11.21 2.25
N VAL A 9 -0.82 -12.28 2.25
CA VAL A 9 -0.69 -13.17 1.09
C VAL A 9 -1.05 -14.58 1.53
N ASP A 10 -2.04 -15.18 0.85
CA ASP A 10 -2.40 -16.56 1.08
C ASP A 10 -1.29 -17.52 0.67
N GLY A 11 -1.19 -18.65 1.37
CA GLY A 11 -0.12 -19.64 1.15
C GLY A 11 0.02 -20.08 -0.31
N GLY A 12 -1.09 -20.23 -1.03
CA GLY A 12 -1.08 -20.61 -2.43
C GLY A 12 -0.49 -19.56 -3.38
N ASN A 13 -0.42 -18.30 -2.95
CA ASN A 13 0.05 -17.19 -3.77
C ASN A 13 1.44 -16.67 -3.38
N ILE A 14 2.05 -17.20 -2.34
CA ILE A 14 3.30 -16.65 -1.77
C ILE A 14 4.42 -16.65 -2.81
N ARG A 15 4.62 -17.76 -3.51
CA ARG A 15 5.69 -17.85 -4.52
C ARG A 15 5.53 -16.80 -5.61
N GLU A 16 4.35 -16.69 -6.17
CA GLU A 16 4.09 -15.77 -7.27
C GLU A 16 4.18 -14.32 -6.81
N ALA A 17 3.68 -14.01 -5.61
CA ALA A 17 3.80 -12.68 -5.03
C ALA A 17 5.27 -12.29 -4.81
N ASN A 18 6.08 -13.20 -4.30
CA ASN A 18 7.51 -12.97 -4.09
C ASN A 18 8.26 -12.78 -5.41
N GLU A 19 7.93 -13.55 -6.43
CA GLU A 19 8.52 -13.40 -7.75
C GLU A 19 8.18 -12.04 -8.36
N ARG A 20 6.94 -11.61 -8.26
CA ARG A 20 6.50 -10.31 -8.77
C ARG A 20 7.19 -9.17 -8.03
N PHE A 21 7.28 -9.25 -6.72
CA PHE A 21 7.98 -8.25 -5.92
C PHE A 21 9.46 -8.17 -6.27
N SER A 22 10.14 -9.31 -6.36
CA SER A 22 11.58 -9.34 -6.64
C SER A 22 11.93 -8.98 -8.08
N SER A 23 10.97 -9.01 -9.00
CA SER A 23 11.20 -8.60 -10.40
C SER A 23 11.52 -7.12 -10.55
N GLY A 24 11.09 -6.29 -9.59
CA GLY A 24 11.28 -4.85 -9.65
C GLY A 24 10.38 -4.14 -10.65
N GLU A 25 9.39 -4.82 -11.21
CA GLU A 25 8.50 -4.27 -12.24
C GLU A 25 7.26 -3.55 -11.68
N GLU A 26 7.23 -3.31 -10.39
CA GLU A 26 6.12 -2.61 -9.75
C GLU A 26 5.96 -1.20 -10.30
N ASN A 27 4.72 -0.86 -10.68
CA ASN A 27 4.38 0.47 -11.19
C ASN A 27 3.64 1.25 -10.10
N PHE A 28 4.06 2.47 -9.84
CA PHE A 28 3.44 3.31 -8.81
C PHE A 28 2.36 4.25 -9.36
N PHE A 29 2.19 4.33 -10.68
CA PHE A 29 1.14 5.14 -11.32
C PHE A 29 1.12 6.60 -10.83
N GLY A 30 2.30 7.21 -10.67
CA GLY A 30 2.45 8.58 -10.18
C GLY A 30 2.34 8.74 -8.67
N CYS A 31 2.09 7.68 -7.93
CA CYS A 31 2.12 7.70 -6.47
C CYS A 31 3.56 7.66 -5.95
N GLU A 32 3.76 8.13 -4.72
CA GLU A 32 5.06 8.11 -4.07
C GLU A 32 5.04 7.15 -2.88
N LEU A 33 5.89 6.13 -2.92
CA LEU A 33 6.05 5.22 -1.79
C LEU A 33 6.84 5.93 -0.68
N ILE A 34 6.21 6.13 0.47
CA ILE A 34 6.85 6.74 1.63
C ILE A 34 7.64 5.69 2.41
N GLY A 35 7.08 4.50 2.57
CA GLY A 35 7.76 3.39 3.22
C GLY A 35 6.98 2.10 3.08
N ARG A 36 7.70 0.98 3.17
CA ARG A 36 7.12 -0.36 3.12
C ARG A 36 7.82 -1.24 4.12
N TRP A 37 7.05 -2.00 4.89
CA TRP A 37 7.58 -2.91 5.89
C TRP A 37 6.92 -4.28 5.73
N HIS A 38 7.74 -5.32 5.83
CA HIS A 38 7.33 -6.71 5.71
C HIS A 38 7.47 -7.38 7.07
N ALA A 39 6.48 -8.19 7.44
CA ALA A 39 6.49 -8.92 8.70
C ALA A 39 6.45 -10.43 8.44
N PRO A 40 7.02 -11.25 9.36
CA PRO A 40 6.87 -12.69 9.27
C PRO A 40 5.39 -13.09 9.22
N GLY A 41 5.08 -14.11 8.42
CA GLY A 41 3.70 -14.56 8.22
C GLY A 41 3.07 -13.98 6.96
N ASN A 42 3.88 -13.43 6.05
CA ASN A 42 3.44 -12.93 4.74
C ASN A 42 2.41 -11.82 4.85
N ILE A 43 2.65 -10.91 5.77
CA ILE A 43 1.87 -9.69 5.97
C ILE A 43 2.78 -8.47 5.92
N GLY A 44 2.21 -7.31 5.73
CA GLY A 44 2.97 -6.08 5.77
C GLY A 44 2.11 -4.85 5.69
N VAL A 45 2.78 -3.71 5.67
CA VAL A 45 2.15 -2.41 5.60
C VAL A 45 2.98 -1.49 4.73
N LEU A 46 2.33 -0.62 3.98
CA LEU A 46 3.00 0.47 3.29
C LEU A 46 2.23 1.76 3.47
N ILE A 47 2.95 2.86 3.38
CA ILE A 47 2.39 4.21 3.34
C ILE A 47 2.75 4.79 1.97
N ILE A 48 1.74 5.32 1.28
CA ILE A 48 1.89 5.83 -0.07
C ILE A 48 1.16 7.17 -0.21
N GLU A 49 1.80 8.12 -0.89
CA GLU A 49 1.21 9.40 -1.21
C GLU A 49 0.58 9.33 -2.60
N ALA A 50 -0.64 9.78 -2.74
CA ALA A 50 -1.32 9.84 -4.02
C ALA A 50 -2.21 11.08 -4.09
N SER A 51 -2.46 11.57 -5.30
CA SER A 51 -3.31 12.74 -5.51
C SER A 51 -4.80 12.42 -5.31
N ASP A 52 -5.19 11.18 -5.56
CA ASP A 52 -6.58 10.76 -5.46
C ASP A 52 -6.71 9.23 -5.30
N VAL A 53 -7.92 8.79 -5.05
CA VAL A 53 -8.21 7.36 -4.85
C VAL A 53 -8.12 6.55 -6.16
N VAL A 54 -8.27 7.21 -7.31
CA VAL A 54 -8.16 6.54 -8.62
C VAL A 54 -6.73 6.03 -8.80
N SER A 55 -5.74 6.85 -8.49
CA SER A 55 -4.32 6.46 -8.58
C SER A 55 -4.00 5.30 -7.64
N ILE A 56 -4.54 5.32 -6.42
CA ILE A 56 -4.38 4.22 -5.45
C ILE A 56 -5.02 2.94 -5.99
N ASN A 57 -6.20 3.02 -6.57
CA ASN A 57 -6.85 1.85 -7.13
C ASN A 57 -6.05 1.24 -8.28
N LYS A 58 -5.49 2.07 -9.16
CA LYS A 58 -4.59 1.60 -10.23
C LYS A 58 -3.39 0.86 -9.66
N TYR A 59 -2.78 1.42 -8.62
CA TYR A 59 -1.66 0.78 -7.94
C TYR A 59 -2.07 -0.58 -7.36
N MET A 60 -3.20 -0.65 -6.69
CA MET A 60 -3.68 -1.89 -6.06
C MET A 60 -4.06 -2.97 -7.07
N MET A 61 -4.61 -2.60 -8.22
CA MET A 61 -5.04 -3.56 -9.23
C MET A 61 -3.91 -4.45 -9.76
N GLN A 62 -2.66 -4.02 -9.66
CA GLN A 62 -1.54 -4.86 -10.04
C GLN A 62 -1.20 -5.95 -9.02
N TRP A 63 -1.77 -5.87 -7.81
CA TRP A 63 -1.49 -6.79 -6.71
C TRP A 63 -2.70 -7.58 -6.23
N ASP A 64 -3.93 -7.11 -6.49
CA ASP A 64 -5.13 -7.66 -5.86
C ASP A 64 -5.50 -9.07 -6.33
N ASP A 65 -4.88 -9.58 -7.37
CA ASP A 65 -5.00 -10.97 -7.79
C ASP A 65 -4.24 -11.94 -6.88
N LEU A 66 -3.22 -11.46 -6.16
CA LEU A 66 -2.35 -12.30 -5.32
C LEU A 66 -2.40 -11.93 -3.84
N VAL A 67 -2.80 -10.72 -3.51
CA VAL A 67 -2.64 -10.13 -2.19
C VAL A 67 -3.96 -9.59 -1.70
N ASP A 68 -4.34 -9.94 -0.47
CA ASP A 68 -5.48 -9.29 0.19
C ASP A 68 -5.01 -7.96 0.76
N VAL A 69 -5.73 -6.89 0.45
CA VAL A 69 -5.35 -5.54 0.85
C VAL A 69 -6.49 -4.81 1.55
N SER A 70 -6.10 -3.93 2.47
CA SER A 70 -6.98 -2.99 3.13
C SER A 70 -6.37 -1.60 2.99
N VAL A 71 -7.10 -0.66 2.43
CA VAL A 71 -6.63 0.70 2.13
C VAL A 71 -7.35 1.68 3.03
N THR A 72 -6.59 2.48 3.78
CA THR A 72 -7.13 3.45 4.72
C THR A 72 -6.51 4.82 4.48
N PRO A 73 -7.29 5.87 4.24
CA PRO A 73 -6.75 7.22 4.25
C PRO A 73 -6.23 7.55 5.65
N VAL A 74 -5.05 8.16 5.71
CA VAL A 74 -4.42 8.52 6.96
C VAL A 74 -3.91 9.96 6.89
N MET A 75 -3.62 10.53 8.04
CA MET A 75 -3.00 11.84 8.15
C MET A 75 -1.74 11.73 9.00
N ASP A 76 -0.80 12.64 8.77
CA ASP A 76 0.37 12.78 9.61
C ASP A 76 0.05 13.64 10.85
N ASP A 77 1.05 13.91 11.68
CA ASP A 77 0.89 14.73 12.87
C ASP A 77 0.38 16.14 12.53
N ALA A 78 0.86 16.71 11.43
CA ALA A 78 0.40 18.03 11.01
C ALA A 78 -1.10 18.04 10.69
N GLY A 79 -1.58 17.02 10.00
CA GLY A 79 -3.00 16.83 9.72
C GLY A 79 -3.82 16.62 10.99
N ALA A 80 -3.29 15.79 11.90
CA ALA A 80 -3.95 15.54 13.18
C ALA A 80 -4.08 16.83 14.01
N LEU A 81 -3.00 17.62 14.08
CA LEU A 81 -3.02 18.91 14.79
C LEU A 81 -4.01 19.89 14.17
N LYS A 82 -4.06 19.94 12.85
CA LYS A 82 -5.01 20.78 12.13
C LYS A 82 -6.46 20.40 12.44
N SER A 83 -6.74 19.12 12.64
CA SER A 83 -8.06 18.61 12.98
C SER A 83 -8.55 19.10 14.36
N LEU A 84 -7.65 19.54 15.23
CA LEU A 84 -7.97 20.08 16.53
C LEU A 84 -8.33 21.57 16.50
N GLU A 85 -8.10 22.23 15.39
CA GLU A 85 -8.50 23.63 15.18
C GLU A 85 -10.02 23.71 15.03
N GLY A 86 -10.62 24.62 15.70
CA GLY A 86 -12.06 24.77 15.79
C GLY A 86 -12.81 25.05 14.50
#